data_6a27ff634004c2db182313a6cea8e812
#
_entry.id   6a27ff634004c2db182313a6cea8e812
#
_cell.length_a   1.000
_cell.length_b   1.000
_cell.length_c   1.000
_cell.angle_alpha   90.00
_cell.angle_beta   90.00
_cell.angle_gamma   90.00
#
_symmetry.space_group_name_H-M   'P 1'
#
loop_
_entity.id
_entity.type
_entity.pdbx_description
1 polymer ?
#
loop_
_entity_poly.entity_id
_entity_poly.type
_entity_poly.pdbx_seq_one_letter_code
_entity_poly.pdbx_strand_id
1 'polypeptide(L)'
;MIEATLRVVERDGASGVSHRTVAREAGLPTTSATYYFRGIDDLLCAALTSVMTEDAARMRRLAAETGGGVDSRRSLARLMADVVAVPGHLLAEYELYLLAARRPELREVTQVWLDAAADFARAHTDDPTRVRVVVAAIDGLLLQALLTDTPPGVAEFEEMLRMLLPHATD
;
A
#
# COMPACT_ATOMS: atom_id res chain seq x y z
N MET A 1 -12.35 10.15 -11.34
CA MET A 1 -13.06 10.04 -10.04
C MET A 1 -12.20 9.31 -9.00
N ILE A 2 -11.75 8.08 -9.22
CA ILE A 2 -10.92 7.31 -8.25
C ILE A 2 -9.68 8.10 -7.83
N GLU A 3 -8.87 8.57 -8.76
CA GLU A 3 -7.70 9.43 -8.50
C GLU A 3 -8.03 10.70 -7.70
N ALA A 4 -9.16 11.32 -8.02
CA ALA A 4 -9.63 12.49 -7.29
C ALA A 4 -10.08 12.12 -5.86
N THR A 5 -10.64 10.92 -5.66
CA THR A 5 -10.96 10.42 -4.32
C THR A 5 -9.68 10.22 -3.50
N LEU A 6 -8.64 9.61 -4.08
CA LEU A 6 -7.34 9.42 -3.42
C LEU A 6 -6.73 10.77 -3.00
N ARG A 7 -6.70 11.77 -3.89
CA ARG A 7 -6.22 13.11 -3.55
C ARG A 7 -7.03 13.80 -2.44
N VAL A 8 -8.34 13.55 -2.39
CA VAL A 8 -9.18 14.07 -1.29
C VAL A 8 -8.84 13.36 0.02
N VAL A 9 -8.69 12.03 0.00
CA VAL A 9 -8.28 11.26 1.20
C VAL A 9 -6.90 11.71 1.68
N GLU A 10 -5.95 11.87 0.78
CA GLU A 10 -4.59 12.33 1.09
C GLU A 10 -4.58 13.70 1.79
N ARG A 11 -5.41 14.64 1.35
CA ARG A 11 -5.45 16.00 1.87
C ARG A 11 -6.35 16.16 3.10
N ASP A 12 -7.54 15.56 3.07
CA ASP A 12 -8.63 15.84 4.00
C ASP A 12 -9.04 14.60 4.83
N GLY A 13 -8.39 13.45 4.60
CA GLY A 13 -8.76 12.16 5.17
C GLY A 13 -10.02 11.54 4.53
N ALA A 14 -10.31 10.28 4.88
CA ALA A 14 -11.49 9.58 4.37
C ALA A 14 -12.81 10.29 4.76
N SER A 15 -12.83 10.98 5.88
CA SER A 15 -13.98 11.79 6.34
C SER A 15 -14.27 13.02 5.47
N GLY A 16 -13.27 13.52 4.73
CA GLY A 16 -13.39 14.64 3.78
C GLY A 16 -14.04 14.25 2.45
N VAL A 17 -14.20 12.94 2.20
CA VAL A 17 -14.76 12.45 0.94
C VAL A 17 -16.27 12.68 0.88
N SER A 18 -16.69 13.38 -0.17
CA SER A 18 -18.10 13.59 -0.54
C SER A 18 -18.22 13.68 -2.04
N HIS A 19 -19.40 13.42 -2.60
CA HIS A 19 -19.62 13.60 -4.04
C HIS A 19 -19.22 15.00 -4.53
N ARG A 20 -19.45 16.03 -3.71
CA ARG A 20 -19.10 17.41 -4.02
C ARG A 20 -17.59 17.65 -3.99
N THR A 21 -16.89 17.17 -2.95
CA THR A 21 -15.44 17.36 -2.83
C THR A 21 -14.69 16.62 -3.92
N VAL A 22 -15.10 15.38 -4.21
CA VAL A 22 -14.47 14.56 -5.26
C VAL A 22 -14.77 15.08 -6.65
N ALA A 23 -16.01 15.50 -6.95
CA ALA A 23 -16.36 16.10 -8.23
C ALA A 23 -15.56 17.40 -8.49
N ARG A 24 -15.45 18.27 -7.46
CA ARG A 24 -14.63 19.49 -7.54
C ARG A 24 -13.16 19.17 -7.80
N GLU A 25 -12.60 18.19 -7.11
CA GLU A 25 -11.22 17.72 -7.28
C GLU A 25 -10.97 17.14 -8.68
N ALA A 26 -11.98 16.47 -9.24
CA ALA A 26 -11.93 15.88 -10.58
C ALA A 26 -12.19 16.90 -11.70
N GLY A 27 -12.59 18.14 -11.39
CA GLY A 27 -13.01 19.14 -12.39
C GLY A 27 -14.31 18.75 -13.10
N LEU A 28 -15.19 17.98 -12.45
CA LEU A 28 -16.43 17.45 -13.03
C LEU A 28 -17.68 18.02 -12.31
N PRO A 29 -18.83 18.08 -13.00
CA PRO A 29 -20.11 18.35 -12.35
C PRO A 29 -20.41 17.33 -11.25
N THR A 30 -21.03 17.76 -10.14
CA THR A 30 -21.40 16.88 -9.02
C THR A 30 -22.32 15.73 -9.45
N THR A 31 -23.17 15.97 -10.45
CA THR A 31 -24.05 14.96 -11.06
C THR A 31 -23.27 13.78 -11.67
N SER A 32 -22.04 14.00 -12.13
CA SER A 32 -21.20 12.95 -12.67
C SER A 32 -20.80 11.94 -11.57
N ALA A 33 -20.50 12.41 -10.37
CA ALA A 33 -20.12 11.55 -9.26
C ALA A 33 -21.29 10.63 -8.84
N THR A 34 -22.50 11.18 -8.76
CA THR A 34 -23.71 10.43 -8.38
C THR A 34 -24.20 9.47 -9.48
N TYR A 35 -23.78 9.68 -10.73
CA TYR A 35 -24.10 8.77 -11.83
C TYR A 35 -23.31 7.48 -11.77
N TYR A 36 -22.01 7.54 -11.43
CA TYR A 36 -21.12 6.38 -11.44
C TYR A 36 -21.04 5.67 -10.11
N PHE A 37 -21.29 6.35 -8.99
CA PHE A 37 -21.14 5.81 -7.64
C PHE A 37 -22.42 6.04 -6.82
N ARG A 38 -22.96 4.96 -6.26
CA ARG A 38 -24.21 5.00 -5.49
C ARG A 38 -24.07 5.75 -4.17
N GLY A 39 -22.84 5.81 -3.64
CA GLY A 39 -22.54 6.47 -2.38
C GLY A 39 -21.05 6.71 -2.18
N ILE A 40 -20.73 7.35 -1.08
CA ILE A 40 -19.34 7.63 -0.68
C ILE A 40 -18.58 6.33 -0.44
N ASP A 41 -19.27 5.33 0.08
CA ASP A 41 -18.69 4.02 0.32
C ASP A 41 -18.20 3.35 -0.97
N ASP A 42 -18.97 3.47 -2.05
CA ASP A 42 -18.55 2.95 -3.36
C ASP A 42 -17.28 3.66 -3.87
N LEU A 43 -17.17 4.98 -3.65
CA LEU A 43 -15.98 5.76 -3.98
C LEU A 43 -14.76 5.32 -3.17
N LEU A 44 -14.92 5.16 -1.86
CA LEU A 44 -13.84 4.71 -0.98
C LEU A 44 -13.43 3.27 -1.31
N CYS A 45 -14.39 2.38 -1.58
CA CYS A 45 -14.12 1.01 -2.02
C CYS A 45 -13.33 0.99 -3.31
N ALA A 46 -13.75 1.77 -4.32
CA ALA A 46 -13.07 1.84 -5.60
C ALA A 46 -11.64 2.41 -5.47
N ALA A 47 -11.45 3.42 -4.60
CA ALA A 47 -10.15 3.99 -4.30
C ALA A 47 -9.23 2.96 -3.64
N LEU A 48 -9.70 2.26 -2.60
CA LEU A 48 -8.95 1.18 -1.94
C LEU A 48 -8.58 0.07 -2.91
N THR A 49 -9.53 -0.38 -3.73
CA THR A 49 -9.30 -1.41 -4.74
C THR A 49 -8.19 -1.00 -5.72
N SER A 50 -8.21 0.25 -6.18
CA SER A 50 -7.20 0.79 -7.09
C SER A 50 -5.81 0.75 -6.48
N VAL A 51 -5.64 1.28 -5.26
CA VAL A 51 -4.36 1.33 -4.54
C VAL A 51 -3.84 -0.09 -4.26
N MET A 52 -4.64 -0.93 -3.62
CA MET A 52 -4.21 -2.29 -3.25
C MET A 52 -3.84 -3.14 -4.48
N THR A 53 -4.56 -2.98 -5.59
CA THR A 53 -4.25 -3.69 -6.84
C THR A 53 -2.93 -3.22 -7.44
N GLU A 54 -2.68 -1.92 -7.43
CA GLU A 54 -1.44 -1.34 -7.97
C GLU A 54 -0.23 -1.75 -7.14
N ASP A 55 -0.34 -1.67 -5.81
CA ASP A 55 0.75 -2.04 -4.90
C ASP A 55 1.03 -3.54 -4.93
N ALA A 56 -0.01 -4.37 -4.99
CA ALA A 56 0.16 -5.81 -5.21
C ALA A 56 0.87 -6.11 -6.54
N ALA A 57 0.57 -5.37 -7.61
CA ALA A 57 1.25 -5.53 -8.89
C ALA A 57 2.72 -5.10 -8.81
N ARG A 58 3.04 -4.03 -8.07
CA ARG A 58 4.43 -3.62 -7.81
C ARG A 58 5.18 -4.70 -7.03
N MET A 59 4.59 -5.23 -5.96
CA MET A 59 5.19 -6.27 -5.13
C MET A 59 5.44 -7.56 -5.92
N ARG A 60 4.49 -8.00 -6.77
CA ARG A 60 4.67 -9.17 -7.64
C ARG A 60 5.79 -8.99 -8.65
N ARG A 61 5.98 -7.77 -9.21
CA ARG A 61 7.12 -7.48 -10.08
C ARG A 61 8.44 -7.66 -9.33
N LEU A 62 8.55 -7.14 -8.10
CA LEU A 62 9.74 -7.32 -7.27
C LEU A 62 10.02 -8.79 -6.94
N ALA A 63 8.97 -9.57 -6.66
CA ALA A 63 9.10 -11.01 -6.43
C ALA A 63 9.64 -11.74 -7.68
N ALA A 64 9.20 -11.36 -8.88
CA ALA A 64 9.64 -11.96 -10.13
C ALA A 64 11.10 -11.61 -10.49
N GLU A 65 11.64 -10.49 -9.99
CA GLU A 65 13.05 -10.09 -10.17
C GLU A 65 14.01 -10.92 -9.30
N THR A 66 13.49 -11.63 -8.29
CA THR A 66 14.28 -12.48 -7.40
C THR A 66 14.86 -13.64 -8.19
N GLY A 67 16.18 -13.73 -8.24
CA GLY A 67 16.92 -14.73 -9.05
C GLY A 67 17.56 -14.18 -10.34
N GLY A 68 17.24 -12.96 -10.75
CA GLY A 68 17.80 -12.29 -11.94
C GLY A 68 19.15 -11.57 -11.73
N GLY A 69 19.82 -11.79 -10.59
CA GLY A 69 21.11 -11.12 -10.26
C GLY A 69 20.95 -9.76 -9.57
N VAL A 70 19.73 -9.24 -9.46
CA VAL A 70 19.41 -8.03 -8.67
C VAL A 70 18.90 -8.48 -7.29
N ASP A 71 19.42 -7.86 -6.23
CA ASP A 71 18.93 -8.09 -4.88
C ASP A 71 17.53 -7.42 -4.72
N SER A 72 16.47 -8.22 -4.82
CA SER A 72 15.09 -7.73 -4.74
C SER A 72 14.76 -7.08 -3.39
N ARG A 73 15.52 -7.39 -2.31
CA ARG A 73 15.40 -6.69 -1.01
C ARG A 73 15.80 -5.23 -1.14
N ARG A 74 16.85 -4.93 -1.92
CA ARG A 74 17.25 -3.55 -2.21
C ARG A 74 16.20 -2.84 -3.08
N SER A 75 15.59 -3.54 -4.03
CA SER A 75 14.50 -2.98 -4.84
C SER A 75 13.29 -2.66 -3.96
N LEU A 76 12.93 -3.56 -3.02
CA LEU A 76 11.87 -3.29 -2.05
C LEU A 76 12.22 -2.13 -1.11
N ALA A 77 13.46 -2.08 -0.59
CA ALA A 77 13.93 -0.99 0.27
C ALA A 77 13.82 0.38 -0.43
N ARG A 78 14.13 0.43 -1.73
CA ARG A 78 13.96 1.65 -2.54
C ARG A 78 12.47 2.01 -2.67
N LEU A 79 11.61 1.03 -2.98
CA LEU A 79 10.17 1.25 -3.04
C LEU A 79 9.63 1.79 -1.72
N MET A 80 10.03 1.21 -0.57
CA MET A 80 9.63 1.67 0.76
C MET A 80 10.07 3.12 1.00
N ALA A 81 11.32 3.46 0.68
CA ALA A 81 11.82 4.83 0.84
C ALA A 81 11.08 5.83 -0.07
N ASP A 82 10.77 5.44 -1.32
CA ASP A 82 10.01 6.28 -2.26
C ASP A 82 8.58 6.54 -1.77
N VAL A 83 7.91 5.53 -1.22
CA VAL A 83 6.55 5.64 -0.65
C VAL A 83 6.56 6.55 0.58
N VAL A 84 7.53 6.40 1.46
CA VAL A 84 7.68 7.25 2.66
C VAL A 84 7.99 8.71 2.30
N ALA A 85 8.65 8.97 1.17
CA ALA A 85 8.91 10.33 0.69
C ALA A 85 7.64 11.10 0.30
N VAL A 86 6.50 10.41 0.12
CA VAL A 86 5.19 11.01 -0.17
C VAL A 86 4.19 10.63 0.93
N PRO A 87 4.34 11.15 2.16
CA PRO A 87 3.63 10.67 3.34
C PRO A 87 2.10 10.79 3.24
N GLY A 88 1.59 11.78 2.51
CA GLY A 88 0.15 11.95 2.32
C GLY A 88 -0.49 10.75 1.61
N HIS A 89 0.16 10.24 0.56
CA HIS A 89 -0.30 9.06 -0.16
C HIS A 89 -0.31 7.81 0.73
N LEU A 90 0.78 7.56 1.45
CA LEU A 90 0.90 6.44 2.39
C LEU A 90 -0.16 6.52 3.51
N LEU A 91 -0.41 7.74 4.04
CA LEU A 91 -1.46 7.95 5.05
C LEU A 91 -2.84 7.60 4.49
N ALA A 92 -3.14 8.03 3.26
CA ALA A 92 -4.40 7.71 2.59
C ALA A 92 -4.59 6.19 2.40
N GLU A 93 -3.52 5.48 2.03
CA GLU A 93 -3.53 4.01 1.94
C GLU A 93 -3.89 3.38 3.28
N TYR A 94 -3.25 3.78 4.38
CA TYR A 94 -3.54 3.23 5.70
C TYR A 94 -4.93 3.58 6.21
N GLU A 95 -5.45 4.79 5.94
CA GLU A 95 -6.84 5.11 6.27
C GLU A 95 -7.82 4.16 5.57
N LEU A 96 -7.62 3.92 4.28
CA LEU A 96 -8.46 3.02 3.48
C LEU A 96 -8.26 1.55 3.89
N TYR A 97 -7.03 1.15 4.19
CA TYR A 97 -6.71 -0.19 4.68
C TYR A 97 -7.40 -0.49 6.02
N LEU A 98 -7.34 0.45 6.96
CA LEU A 98 -8.03 0.33 8.24
C LEU A 98 -9.56 0.37 8.11
N LEU A 99 -10.09 1.02 7.08
CA LEU A 99 -11.52 0.96 6.77
C LEU A 99 -11.97 -0.47 6.47
N ALA A 100 -11.14 -1.26 5.79
CA ALA A 100 -11.42 -2.67 5.49
C ALA A 100 -11.55 -3.54 6.75
N ALA A 101 -10.89 -3.19 7.85
CA ALA A 101 -11.06 -3.90 9.12
C ALA A 101 -12.49 -3.79 9.67
N ARG A 102 -13.19 -2.70 9.35
CA ARG A 102 -14.58 -2.43 9.78
C ARG A 102 -15.62 -2.85 8.74
N ARG A 103 -15.21 -3.21 7.52
CA ARG A 103 -16.05 -3.52 6.38
C ARG A 103 -15.65 -4.85 5.76
N PRO A 104 -16.38 -5.93 6.07
CA PRO A 104 -16.04 -7.27 5.57
C PRO A 104 -15.94 -7.36 4.05
N GLU A 105 -16.74 -6.59 3.33
CA GLU A 105 -16.76 -6.53 1.87
C GLU A 105 -15.46 -6.01 1.24
N LEU A 106 -14.63 -5.29 2.01
CA LEU A 106 -13.33 -4.78 1.57
C LEU A 106 -12.16 -5.70 1.88
N ARG A 107 -12.37 -6.75 2.67
CA ARG A 107 -11.29 -7.66 3.10
C ARG A 107 -10.65 -8.41 1.94
N GLU A 108 -11.44 -8.77 0.93
CA GLU A 108 -10.93 -9.46 -0.25
C GLU A 108 -9.90 -8.59 -1.00
N VAL A 109 -10.16 -7.28 -1.07
CA VAL A 109 -9.26 -6.33 -1.73
C VAL A 109 -7.93 -6.18 -0.98
N THR A 110 -7.99 -6.08 0.36
CA THR A 110 -6.76 -6.01 1.17
C THR A 110 -5.98 -7.32 1.15
N GLN A 111 -6.67 -8.46 0.98
CA GLN A 111 -6.03 -9.77 0.85
C GLN A 111 -5.14 -9.85 -0.39
N VAL A 112 -5.50 -9.17 -1.48
CA VAL A 112 -4.69 -9.11 -2.72
C VAL A 112 -3.29 -8.54 -2.45
N TRP A 113 -3.20 -7.50 -1.61
CA TRP A 113 -1.93 -6.93 -1.17
C TRP A 113 -1.15 -7.88 -0.25
N LEU A 114 -1.83 -8.42 0.78
CA LEU A 114 -1.20 -9.34 1.74
C LEU A 114 -0.62 -10.59 1.05
N ASP A 115 -1.34 -11.13 0.06
CA ASP A 115 -0.87 -12.28 -0.72
C ASP A 115 0.36 -11.92 -1.57
N ALA A 116 0.37 -10.74 -2.20
CA ALA A 116 1.51 -10.29 -2.99
C ALA A 116 2.77 -10.05 -2.13
N ALA A 117 2.61 -9.47 -0.94
CA ALA A 117 3.70 -9.31 0.03
C ALA A 117 4.19 -10.67 0.56
N ALA A 118 3.28 -11.61 0.80
CA ALA A 118 3.64 -12.98 1.19
C ALA A 118 4.37 -13.72 0.07
N ASP A 119 3.98 -13.55 -1.20
CA ASP A 119 4.67 -14.15 -2.34
C ASP A 119 6.09 -13.60 -2.51
N PHE A 120 6.28 -12.29 -2.27
CA PHE A 120 7.62 -11.71 -2.22
C PHE A 120 8.47 -12.37 -1.10
N ALA A 121 7.92 -12.52 0.09
CA ALA A 121 8.63 -13.16 1.20
C ALA A 121 8.95 -14.64 0.91
N ARG A 122 8.02 -15.39 0.29
CA ARG A 122 8.21 -16.78 -0.12
C ARG A 122 9.30 -16.97 -1.17
N ALA A 123 9.59 -15.95 -1.97
CA ALA A 123 10.74 -15.98 -2.89
C ALA A 123 12.10 -16.01 -2.17
N HIS A 124 12.12 -15.75 -0.86
CA HIS A 124 13.33 -15.72 -0.02
C HIS A 124 13.35 -16.79 1.09
N THR A 125 12.21 -17.36 1.46
CA THR A 125 12.11 -18.31 2.57
C THR A 125 10.91 -19.23 2.43
N ASP A 126 11.10 -20.50 2.79
CA ASP A 126 10.02 -21.51 2.89
C ASP A 126 9.38 -21.55 4.28
N ASP A 127 9.91 -20.82 5.27
CA ASP A 127 9.35 -20.78 6.63
C ASP A 127 8.08 -19.91 6.66
N PRO A 128 6.90 -20.51 6.91
CA PRO A 128 5.63 -19.78 6.91
C PRO A 128 5.53 -18.74 8.04
N THR A 129 6.24 -18.97 9.15
CA THR A 129 6.29 -18.00 10.26
C THR A 129 7.08 -16.78 9.85
N ARG A 130 8.22 -16.97 9.21
CA ARG A 130 9.03 -15.87 8.69
C ARG A 130 8.29 -15.08 7.62
N VAL A 131 7.58 -15.75 6.72
CA VAL A 131 6.72 -15.07 5.72
C VAL A 131 5.74 -14.11 6.41
N ARG A 132 5.04 -14.57 7.45
CA ARG A 132 4.09 -13.72 8.21
C ARG A 132 4.77 -12.54 8.90
N VAL A 133 5.94 -12.79 9.49
CA VAL A 133 6.72 -11.74 10.17
C VAL A 133 7.16 -10.67 9.17
N VAL A 134 7.63 -11.07 7.99
CA VAL A 134 8.06 -10.14 6.94
C VAL A 134 6.91 -9.24 6.47
N VAL A 135 5.74 -9.82 6.20
CA VAL A 135 4.55 -9.06 5.79
C VAL A 135 4.19 -8.04 6.88
N ALA A 136 4.10 -8.48 8.13
CA ALA A 136 3.80 -7.58 9.25
C ALA A 136 4.88 -6.50 9.47
N ALA A 137 6.16 -6.84 9.21
CA ALA A 137 7.26 -5.89 9.34
C ALA A 137 7.23 -4.81 8.26
N ILE A 138 6.90 -5.15 7.01
CA ILE A 138 6.75 -4.14 5.93
C ILE A 138 5.71 -3.11 6.34
N ASP A 139 4.50 -3.54 6.72
CA ASP A 139 3.43 -2.63 7.15
C ASP A 139 3.85 -1.83 8.40
N GLY A 140 4.45 -2.50 9.40
CA GLY A 140 4.88 -1.85 10.64
C GLY A 140 5.96 -0.80 10.43
N LEU A 141 6.95 -1.05 9.57
CA LEU A 141 8.03 -0.12 9.27
C LEU A 141 7.52 1.11 8.51
N LEU A 142 6.64 0.92 7.54
CA LEU A 142 6.02 2.01 6.80
C LEU A 142 5.12 2.87 7.70
N LEU A 143 4.32 2.23 8.56
CA LEU A 143 3.47 2.94 9.52
C LEU A 143 4.30 3.76 10.53
N GLN A 144 5.42 3.21 11.03
CA GLN A 144 6.31 3.92 11.93
C GLN A 144 7.01 5.10 11.23
N ALA A 145 7.34 4.96 9.96
CA ALA A 145 7.94 6.03 9.17
C ALA A 145 7.03 7.26 9.03
N LEU A 146 5.70 7.10 9.08
CA LEU A 146 4.74 8.22 9.13
C LEU A 146 4.78 9.01 10.44
N LEU A 147 5.33 8.43 11.51
CA LEU A 147 5.30 8.98 12.86
C LEU A 147 6.67 9.55 13.30
N THR A 148 7.64 9.61 12.38
CA THR A 148 8.98 10.12 12.67
C THR A 148 9.35 11.28 11.75
N ASP A 149 10.10 12.27 12.29
CA ASP A 149 10.65 13.38 11.52
C ASP A 149 11.84 12.95 10.63
N THR A 150 12.43 11.80 10.92
CA THR A 150 13.58 11.24 10.19
C THR A 150 13.27 9.81 9.77
N PRO A 151 12.47 9.63 8.69
CA PRO A 151 12.13 8.31 8.22
C PRO A 151 13.36 7.58 7.68
N PRO A 152 13.39 6.23 7.77
CA PRO A 152 14.50 5.43 7.26
C PRO A 152 14.73 5.64 5.77
N GLY A 153 16.01 5.72 5.38
CA GLY A 153 16.43 5.75 3.98
C GLY A 153 16.55 4.34 3.38
N VAL A 154 16.91 4.28 2.09
CA VAL A 154 17.06 3.02 1.36
C VAL A 154 18.04 2.05 2.05
N ALA A 155 19.17 2.54 2.55
CA ALA A 155 20.18 1.70 3.19
C ALA A 155 19.67 1.06 4.50
N GLU A 156 18.91 1.82 5.30
CA GLU A 156 18.35 1.34 6.55
C GLU A 156 17.23 0.32 6.30
N PHE A 157 16.32 0.59 5.36
CA PHE A 157 15.31 -0.40 4.97
C PHE A 157 15.95 -1.68 4.41
N GLU A 158 17.00 -1.55 3.59
CA GLU A 158 17.72 -2.70 3.05
C GLU A 158 18.35 -3.56 4.16
N GLU A 159 18.96 -2.94 5.17
CA GLU A 159 19.53 -3.64 6.34
C GLU A 159 18.44 -4.39 7.12
N MET A 160 17.31 -3.73 7.40
CA MET A 160 16.16 -4.35 8.09
C MET A 160 15.62 -5.56 7.30
N LEU A 161 15.48 -5.40 5.98
CA LEU A 161 15.00 -6.49 5.11
C LEU A 161 15.99 -7.66 5.05
N ARG A 162 17.30 -7.41 5.08
CA ARG A 162 18.32 -8.46 5.15
C ARG A 162 18.28 -9.25 6.46
N MET A 163 17.98 -8.59 7.57
CA MET A 163 17.79 -9.28 8.87
C MET A 163 16.57 -10.20 8.83
N LEU A 164 15.48 -9.76 8.21
CA LEU A 164 14.23 -10.52 8.11
C LEU A 164 14.31 -11.65 7.06
N LEU A 165 15.01 -11.41 5.97
CA LEU A 165 15.16 -12.30 4.82
C LEU A 165 16.66 -12.52 4.54
N PRO A 166 17.37 -13.36 5.30
CA PRO A 166 18.77 -13.71 5.02
C PRO A 166 18.88 -14.43 3.67
N HIS A 167 20.09 -14.48 3.10
CA HIS A 167 20.32 -15.31 1.94
C HIS A 167 20.11 -16.79 2.30
N ALA A 168 19.59 -17.58 1.35
CA ALA A 168 19.34 -19.02 1.55
C ALA A 168 20.61 -19.86 1.80
N THR A 169 21.78 -19.22 1.98
CA THR A 169 23.09 -19.84 2.19
C THR A 169 23.69 -19.55 3.56
N ASP A 170 22.97 -18.89 4.46
CA ASP A 170 23.44 -18.65 5.84
C ASP A 170 22.73 -19.57 6.84
#